data_dea46ff140e89edd38425da090cc5034
#
_entry.id   dea46ff140e89edd38425da090cc5034
#
_cell.length_a   1.000
_cell.length_b   1.000
_cell.length_c   1.000
_cell.angle_alpha   90.00
_cell.angle_beta   90.00
_cell.angle_gamma   90.00
#
_symmetry.space_group_name_H-M   'P 1'
#
loop_
_entity.id
_entity.type
_entity.pdbx_description
1 polymer ?
#
loop_
_entity_poly.entity_id
_entity_poly.type
_entity_poly.pdbx_seq_one_letter_code
_entity_poly.pdbx_strand_id
1 'polypeptide(L)'
;MNLIVFTPAGVRSAIGRMAALVTRELVALGCQVTVVRTEAQHLLSTDMHDFGTTVLAWDDEASVLALARSADACVYQIGNSFEFHEGGVRWLADFPGLVCLHDFFLGHLFYGWAQTHRVQAESVLQNWYGKEMAERFFSFSDSESFIEGTREFMPMTEWICSRAEGVITHSQWGCDRVLNSCSGPVRVAPLPYNAPGAINSPFDRRSTDGGTLKLLTIGHANPNKRIASVIQAIGLSPLLRQRIKYRLVGAIEPDAMESLSALAAHLGVNLLISGEVDDSELNRAVNESDVISCIRWPVLEAASASAIEAMLYGKVVIVTDTGFYADIPESCAIKINHSNEIVELQSSLISLLEDQSRIVSLGAAAQNWAAKTFTAKNYAEQVMEIILDISRSAPAIKAINYFCQALRQWSYRDNPVVMAELTHQLHIFEQNN
;
A
#
# COMPACT_ATOMS: atom_id res chain seq x y z
N MET A 1 9.44 25.38 3.48
CA MET A 1 10.10 24.26 2.80
C MET A 1 9.47 24.10 1.42
N ASN A 2 10.29 23.98 0.38
CA ASN A 2 9.85 23.79 -1.01
C ASN A 2 9.92 22.30 -1.33
N LEU A 3 8.76 21.67 -1.57
CA LEU A 3 8.65 20.24 -1.80
C LEU A 3 8.15 19.93 -3.20
N ILE A 4 8.67 18.89 -3.81
CA ILE A 4 8.12 18.29 -5.02
C ILE A 4 7.56 16.91 -4.65
N VAL A 5 6.30 16.68 -4.99
CA VAL A 5 5.64 15.39 -4.74
C VAL A 5 5.38 14.70 -6.07
N PHE A 6 6.11 13.62 -6.33
CA PHE A 6 5.93 12.74 -7.48
C PHE A 6 4.88 11.68 -7.13
N THR A 7 3.75 11.68 -7.83
CA THR A 7 2.62 10.79 -7.53
C THR A 7 1.76 10.53 -8.77
N PRO A 8 1.15 9.37 -8.93
CA PRO A 8 0.02 9.26 -9.84
C PRO A 8 -1.07 10.21 -9.38
N ALA A 9 -1.66 10.96 -10.33
CA ALA A 9 -2.62 12.02 -10.01
C ALA A 9 -4.04 11.72 -10.51
N GLY A 10 -4.21 10.77 -11.44
CA GLY A 10 -5.49 10.43 -12.04
C GLY A 10 -6.56 10.04 -11.01
N VAL A 11 -7.82 10.43 -11.25
CA VAL A 11 -8.97 10.21 -10.33
C VAL A 11 -9.20 8.74 -9.94
N ARG A 12 -8.71 7.80 -10.76
CA ARG A 12 -8.78 6.36 -10.47
C ARG A 12 -7.66 5.86 -9.54
N SER A 13 -6.67 6.70 -9.24
CA SER A 13 -5.55 6.33 -8.38
C SER A 13 -5.88 6.53 -6.90
N ALA A 14 -5.93 5.45 -6.13
CA ALA A 14 -6.04 5.52 -4.67
C ALA A 14 -4.81 6.20 -4.04
N ILE A 15 -3.61 6.00 -4.61
CA ILE A 15 -2.37 6.68 -4.19
C ILE A 15 -2.49 8.18 -4.48
N GLY A 16 -3.01 8.56 -5.65
CA GLY A 16 -3.26 9.96 -6.00
C GLY A 16 -4.24 10.64 -5.05
N ARG A 17 -5.35 9.95 -4.70
CA ARG A 17 -6.31 10.44 -3.71
C ARG A 17 -5.65 10.71 -2.35
N MET A 18 -4.85 9.75 -1.87
CA MET A 18 -4.11 9.91 -0.62
C MET A 18 -3.10 11.05 -0.71
N ALA A 19 -2.31 11.12 -1.79
CA ALA A 19 -1.32 12.17 -2.00
C ALA A 19 -1.97 13.57 -2.04
N ALA A 20 -3.18 13.71 -2.60
CA ALA A 20 -3.92 14.97 -2.59
C ALA A 20 -4.32 15.39 -1.16
N LEU A 21 -4.74 14.46 -0.31
CA LEU A 21 -5.02 14.75 1.10
C LEU A 21 -3.76 15.24 1.83
N VAL A 22 -2.64 14.53 1.67
CA VAL A 22 -1.36 14.88 2.32
C VAL A 22 -0.82 16.21 1.79
N THR A 23 -0.90 16.46 0.49
CA THR A 23 -0.44 17.72 -0.12
C THR A 23 -1.15 18.94 0.48
N ARG A 24 -2.46 18.88 0.67
CA ARG A 24 -3.22 19.96 1.32
C ARG A 24 -2.76 20.22 2.76
N GLU A 25 -2.48 19.15 3.52
CA GLU A 25 -1.95 19.30 4.88
C GLU A 25 -0.52 19.87 4.89
N LEU A 26 0.35 19.44 3.98
CA LEU A 26 1.69 20.02 3.85
C LEU A 26 1.63 21.52 3.53
N VAL A 27 0.71 21.95 2.64
CA VAL A 27 0.47 23.35 2.34
C VAL A 27 -0.06 24.10 3.58
N ALA A 28 -0.99 23.51 4.31
CA ALA A 28 -1.50 24.06 5.56
C ALA A 28 -0.43 24.20 6.64
N LEU A 29 0.58 23.34 6.65
CA LEU A 29 1.77 23.41 7.51
C LEU A 29 2.83 24.42 7.02
N GLY A 30 2.54 25.17 5.94
CA GLY A 30 3.39 26.23 5.42
C GLY A 30 4.45 25.79 4.39
N CYS A 31 4.35 24.58 3.84
CA CYS A 31 5.19 24.16 2.74
C CYS A 31 4.70 24.75 1.41
N GLN A 32 5.64 25.08 0.53
CA GLN A 32 5.35 25.31 -0.88
C GLN A 32 5.48 23.96 -1.60
N VAL A 33 4.38 23.45 -2.12
CA VAL A 33 4.34 22.12 -2.75
C VAL A 33 4.03 22.25 -4.22
N THR A 34 4.81 21.58 -5.07
CA THR A 34 4.46 21.33 -6.47
C THR A 34 4.31 19.83 -6.66
N VAL A 35 3.23 19.41 -7.29
CA VAL A 35 2.96 18.01 -7.62
C VAL A 35 3.45 17.72 -9.03
N VAL A 36 4.10 16.59 -9.22
CA VAL A 36 4.46 16.05 -10.53
C VAL A 36 3.74 14.72 -10.72
N ARG A 37 2.81 14.67 -11.66
CA ARG A 37 2.09 13.45 -11.99
C ARG A 37 3.00 12.49 -12.75
N THR A 38 2.93 11.19 -12.40
CA THR A 38 3.95 10.19 -12.75
C THR A 38 3.47 9.08 -13.69
N GLU A 39 2.21 9.12 -14.11
CA GLU A 39 1.61 8.12 -14.98
C GLU A 39 2.27 8.09 -16.37
N ALA A 40 2.18 6.96 -17.07
CA ALA A 40 2.57 6.85 -18.46
C ALA A 40 1.91 7.92 -19.34
N GLN A 41 2.60 8.35 -20.39
CA GLN A 41 2.20 9.50 -21.22
C GLN A 41 0.75 9.49 -21.67
N HIS A 42 0.21 8.34 -22.04
CA HIS A 42 -1.18 8.24 -22.50
C HIS A 42 -2.22 8.50 -21.41
N LEU A 43 -1.83 8.45 -20.13
CA LEU A 43 -2.69 8.76 -18.98
C LEU A 43 -2.57 10.22 -18.51
N LEU A 44 -1.55 10.97 -18.95
CA LEU A 44 -1.32 12.35 -18.50
C LEU A 44 -2.43 13.34 -18.87
N SER A 45 -3.29 12.99 -19.83
CA SER A 45 -4.45 13.80 -20.23
C SER A 45 -5.74 13.45 -19.49
N THR A 46 -5.74 12.44 -18.62
CA THR A 46 -6.93 12.04 -17.87
C THR A 46 -7.23 13.00 -16.71
N ASP A 47 -8.50 13.02 -16.27
CA ASP A 47 -8.93 13.77 -15.10
C ASP A 47 -8.09 13.41 -13.87
N MET A 48 -7.80 14.41 -13.03
CA MET A 48 -6.96 14.23 -11.85
C MET A 48 -7.65 14.69 -10.56
N HIS A 49 -7.16 14.18 -9.44
CA HIS A 49 -7.55 14.66 -8.11
C HIS A 49 -7.15 16.13 -7.95
N ASP A 50 -7.94 16.87 -7.15
CA ASP A 50 -7.59 18.24 -6.75
C ASP A 50 -6.55 18.23 -5.63
N PHE A 51 -5.34 18.67 -5.94
CA PHE A 51 -4.24 18.80 -4.98
C PHE A 51 -4.21 20.14 -4.25
N GLY A 52 -4.98 21.14 -4.71
CA GLY A 52 -4.93 22.51 -4.17
C GLY A 52 -3.64 23.26 -4.47
N THR A 53 -2.83 22.80 -5.42
CA THR A 53 -1.55 23.38 -5.82
C THR A 53 -1.24 23.10 -7.29
N THR A 54 -0.11 23.63 -7.79
CA THR A 54 0.35 23.39 -9.16
C THR A 54 0.67 21.93 -9.40
N VAL A 55 0.18 21.38 -10.51
CA VAL A 55 0.47 20.04 -10.99
C VAL A 55 1.16 20.13 -12.36
N LEU A 56 2.30 19.47 -12.49
CA LEU A 56 3.05 19.34 -13.74
C LEU A 56 3.04 17.87 -14.20
N ALA A 57 3.31 17.66 -15.49
CA ALA A 57 3.58 16.33 -16.01
C ALA A 57 5.08 16.00 -15.89
N TRP A 58 5.42 14.76 -15.59
CA TRP A 58 6.83 14.35 -15.41
C TRP A 58 7.68 14.46 -16.68
N ASP A 59 7.06 14.46 -17.85
CA ASP A 59 7.71 14.59 -19.17
C ASP A 59 7.93 16.05 -19.61
N ASP A 60 7.45 17.03 -18.83
CA ASP A 60 7.94 18.41 -18.92
C ASP A 60 9.30 18.52 -18.23
N GLU A 61 10.32 17.89 -18.84
CA GLU A 61 11.66 17.75 -18.26
C GLU A 61 12.27 19.09 -17.86
N ALA A 62 12.06 20.16 -18.65
CA ALA A 62 12.66 21.46 -18.38
C ALA A 62 12.11 22.08 -17.08
N SER A 63 10.79 22.06 -16.91
CA SER A 63 10.14 22.60 -15.72
C SER A 63 10.44 21.76 -14.48
N VAL A 64 10.34 20.43 -14.59
CA VAL A 64 10.63 19.51 -13.48
C VAL A 64 12.10 19.59 -13.05
N LEU A 65 13.05 19.65 -13.99
CA LEU A 65 14.48 19.80 -13.69
C LEU A 65 14.79 21.11 -12.94
N ALA A 66 14.19 22.22 -13.40
CA ALA A 66 14.38 23.51 -12.75
C ALA A 66 13.87 23.51 -11.30
N LEU A 67 12.71 22.89 -11.08
CA LEU A 67 12.12 22.73 -9.74
C LEU A 67 12.97 21.79 -8.87
N ALA A 68 13.36 20.60 -9.37
CA ALA A 68 14.11 19.61 -8.62
C ALA A 68 15.45 20.14 -8.10
N ARG A 69 16.09 21.03 -8.87
CA ARG A 69 17.35 21.68 -8.46
C ARG A 69 17.18 22.74 -7.36
N SER A 70 15.97 23.27 -7.18
CA SER A 70 15.67 24.34 -6.21
C SER A 70 14.84 23.86 -5.03
N ALA A 71 14.33 22.63 -5.05
CA ALA A 71 13.55 22.06 -3.97
C ALA A 71 14.40 21.70 -2.77
N ASP A 72 13.83 21.82 -1.57
CA ASP A 72 14.44 21.33 -0.34
C ASP A 72 14.39 19.79 -0.26
N ALA A 73 13.35 19.17 -0.83
CA ALA A 73 13.22 17.71 -0.92
C ALA A 73 12.27 17.27 -2.04
N CYS A 74 12.55 16.08 -2.58
CA CYS A 74 11.67 15.32 -3.45
C CYS A 74 10.99 14.20 -2.65
N VAL A 75 9.68 14.02 -2.85
CA VAL A 75 8.87 12.96 -2.20
C VAL A 75 8.23 12.12 -3.30
N TYR A 76 8.43 10.81 -3.26
CA TYR A 76 7.98 9.87 -4.27
C TYR A 76 6.94 8.91 -3.70
N GLN A 77 5.73 8.92 -4.25
CA GLN A 77 4.69 7.94 -3.93
C GLN A 77 4.86 6.74 -4.86
N ILE A 78 5.30 5.60 -4.35
CA ILE A 78 5.64 4.41 -5.15
C ILE A 78 4.73 3.23 -4.81
N GLY A 79 4.08 2.69 -5.86
CA GLY A 79 3.27 1.47 -5.82
C GLY A 79 3.70 0.47 -6.91
N ASN A 80 3.01 -0.66 -7.00
CA ASN A 80 3.42 -1.82 -7.82
C ASN A 80 2.94 -1.79 -9.29
N SER A 81 2.68 -0.62 -9.87
CA SER A 81 2.29 -0.51 -11.29
C SER A 81 3.19 0.46 -12.04
N PHE A 82 3.93 -0.03 -13.05
CA PHE A 82 4.80 0.82 -13.86
C PHE A 82 4.03 1.91 -14.60
N GLU A 83 2.86 1.57 -15.13
CA GLU A 83 1.99 2.50 -15.85
C GLU A 83 1.62 3.76 -15.03
N PHE A 84 1.51 3.61 -13.71
CA PHE A 84 1.21 4.74 -12.82
C PHE A 84 2.46 5.42 -12.24
N HIS A 85 3.62 4.77 -12.27
CA HIS A 85 4.82 5.24 -11.57
C HIS A 85 6.05 5.43 -12.47
N GLU A 86 5.87 5.43 -13.81
CA GLU A 86 6.95 5.57 -14.79
C GLU A 86 7.80 6.82 -14.53
N GLY A 87 7.17 8.00 -14.44
CA GLY A 87 7.85 9.25 -14.13
C GLY A 87 8.51 9.28 -12.76
N GLY A 88 7.89 8.65 -11.75
CA GLY A 88 8.47 8.54 -10.41
C GLY A 88 9.78 7.76 -10.39
N VAL A 89 9.80 6.59 -11.04
CA VAL A 89 11.01 5.75 -11.18
C VAL A 89 12.10 6.48 -11.97
N ARG A 90 11.71 7.20 -13.04
CA ARG A 90 12.62 7.99 -13.88
C ARG A 90 13.32 9.08 -13.08
N TRP A 91 12.54 9.90 -12.35
CA TRP A 91 13.07 11.04 -11.61
C TRP A 91 13.79 10.65 -10.31
N LEU A 92 13.38 9.58 -9.64
CA LEU A 92 14.08 9.05 -8.46
C LEU A 92 15.52 8.65 -8.77
N ALA A 93 15.81 8.23 -10.00
CA ALA A 93 17.17 7.87 -10.42
C ALA A 93 18.11 9.07 -10.47
N ASP A 94 17.61 10.24 -10.88
CA ASP A 94 18.40 11.46 -11.06
C ASP A 94 18.36 12.39 -9.82
N PHE A 95 17.23 12.39 -9.11
CA PHE A 95 16.99 13.21 -7.91
C PHE A 95 16.50 12.32 -6.77
N PRO A 96 17.38 11.62 -6.06
CA PRO A 96 17.01 10.86 -4.88
C PRO A 96 16.23 11.70 -3.85
N GLY A 97 15.35 11.08 -3.11
CA GLY A 97 14.54 11.76 -2.10
C GLY A 97 13.82 10.77 -1.17
N LEU A 98 12.78 11.25 -0.49
CA LEU A 98 11.93 10.44 0.36
C LEU A 98 11.00 9.56 -0.49
N VAL A 99 11.02 8.25 -0.30
CA VAL A 99 10.07 7.31 -0.90
C VAL A 99 8.99 6.95 0.11
N CYS A 100 7.72 7.13 -0.27
CA CYS A 100 6.55 6.60 0.44
C CYS A 100 6.13 5.31 -0.27
N LEU A 101 6.31 4.17 0.39
CA LEU A 101 6.16 2.84 -0.19
C LEU A 101 4.74 2.30 0.05
N HIS A 102 3.89 2.29 -1.00
CA HIS A 102 2.51 1.84 -0.92
C HIS A 102 2.34 0.32 -1.04
N ASP A 103 3.20 -0.31 -1.84
CA ASP A 103 3.27 -1.75 -1.99
C ASP A 103 4.64 -2.25 -1.54
N PHE A 104 4.66 -3.31 -0.75
CA PHE A 104 5.90 -3.97 -0.38
C PHE A 104 6.44 -4.81 -1.54
N PHE A 105 5.55 -5.50 -2.27
CA PHE A 105 5.91 -6.19 -3.49
C PHE A 105 5.89 -5.24 -4.68
N LEU A 106 7.04 -5.00 -5.29
CA LEU A 106 7.23 -4.12 -6.45
C LEU A 106 7.60 -4.90 -7.73
N GLY A 107 7.31 -6.20 -7.78
CA GLY A 107 7.67 -7.05 -8.90
C GLY A 107 7.07 -6.61 -10.23
N HIS A 108 5.80 -6.17 -10.27
CA HIS A 108 5.18 -5.68 -11.50
C HIS A 108 5.72 -4.31 -11.93
N LEU A 109 6.00 -3.42 -10.98
CA LEU A 109 6.68 -2.15 -11.26
C LEU A 109 8.02 -2.40 -11.95
N PHE A 110 8.82 -3.29 -11.39
CA PHE A 110 10.13 -3.64 -11.92
C PHE A 110 10.02 -4.36 -13.27
N TYR A 111 9.08 -5.29 -13.40
CA TYR A 111 8.85 -6.01 -14.65
C TYR A 111 8.50 -5.05 -15.80
N GLY A 112 7.60 -4.07 -15.54
CA GLY A 112 7.25 -3.04 -16.51
C GLY A 112 8.45 -2.17 -16.91
N TRP A 113 9.23 -1.70 -15.94
CA TRP A 113 10.46 -0.95 -16.18
C TRP A 113 11.49 -1.76 -17.00
N ALA A 114 11.60 -3.04 -16.72
CA ALA A 114 12.55 -3.94 -17.40
C ALA A 114 12.24 -4.15 -18.88
N GLN A 115 11.01 -3.87 -19.36
CA GLN A 115 10.66 -4.01 -20.78
C GLN A 115 11.53 -3.13 -21.69
N THR A 116 11.94 -1.96 -21.18
CA THR A 116 12.79 -0.99 -21.90
C THR A 116 14.23 -0.93 -21.37
N HIS A 117 14.51 -1.59 -20.22
CA HIS A 117 15.80 -1.52 -19.52
C HIS A 117 16.36 -2.92 -19.20
N ARG A 118 16.23 -3.88 -20.12
CA ARG A 118 16.52 -5.29 -19.86
C ARG A 118 17.90 -5.57 -19.28
N VAL A 119 18.94 -4.98 -19.85
CA VAL A 119 20.34 -5.19 -19.41
C VAL A 119 20.57 -4.68 -18.00
N GLN A 120 20.03 -3.48 -17.69
CA GLN A 120 20.10 -2.90 -16.35
C GLN A 120 19.30 -3.73 -15.34
N ALA A 121 18.12 -4.23 -15.75
CA ALA A 121 17.27 -5.07 -14.91
C ALA A 121 17.95 -6.38 -14.52
N GLU A 122 18.62 -7.05 -15.46
CA GLU A 122 19.40 -8.26 -15.17
C GLU A 122 20.54 -7.97 -14.18
N SER A 123 21.24 -6.85 -14.35
CA SER A 123 22.28 -6.43 -13.41
C SER A 123 21.74 -6.15 -12.01
N VAL A 124 20.59 -5.47 -11.89
CA VAL A 124 19.91 -5.21 -10.61
C VAL A 124 19.53 -6.51 -9.92
N LEU A 125 18.89 -7.44 -10.64
CA LEU A 125 18.50 -8.74 -10.11
C LEU A 125 19.70 -9.56 -9.64
N GLN A 126 20.78 -9.61 -10.44
CA GLN A 126 21.99 -10.34 -10.08
C GLN A 126 22.66 -9.76 -8.83
N ASN A 127 22.68 -8.43 -8.69
CA ASN A 127 23.29 -7.76 -7.55
C ASN A 127 22.53 -8.01 -6.25
N TRP A 128 21.18 -8.01 -6.29
CA TRP A 128 20.37 -8.18 -5.08
C TRP A 128 20.06 -9.64 -4.75
N TYR A 129 19.87 -10.50 -5.76
CA TYR A 129 19.33 -11.84 -5.55
C TYR A 129 20.18 -12.97 -6.12
N GLY A 130 21.29 -12.62 -6.81
CA GLY A 130 22.17 -13.60 -7.45
C GLY A 130 21.72 -14.03 -8.84
N LYS A 131 22.61 -14.71 -9.55
CA LYS A 131 22.44 -15.04 -10.98
C LYS A 131 21.25 -15.98 -11.22
N GLU A 132 21.11 -17.03 -10.43
CA GLU A 132 20.05 -18.03 -10.56
C GLU A 132 18.65 -17.40 -10.45
N MET A 133 18.46 -16.54 -9.44
CA MET A 133 17.20 -15.84 -9.22
C MET A 133 16.92 -14.80 -10.31
N ALA A 134 17.96 -14.15 -10.84
CA ALA A 134 17.82 -13.22 -11.96
C ALA A 134 17.31 -13.90 -13.23
N GLU A 135 17.83 -15.08 -13.56
CA GLU A 135 17.37 -15.90 -14.69
C GLU A 135 15.91 -16.34 -14.51
N ARG A 136 15.52 -16.68 -13.29
CA ARG A 136 14.16 -17.13 -12.95
C ARG A 136 13.12 -16.02 -13.02
N PHE A 137 13.47 -14.77 -12.70
CA PHE A 137 12.53 -13.65 -12.55
C PHE A 137 11.61 -13.44 -13.77
N PHE A 138 12.11 -13.69 -14.98
CA PHE A 138 11.37 -13.50 -16.22
C PHE A 138 10.84 -14.80 -16.85
N SER A 139 10.88 -15.92 -16.14
CA SER A 139 10.50 -17.24 -16.67
C SER A 139 9.04 -17.61 -16.40
N PHE A 140 8.30 -16.84 -15.63
CA PHE A 140 6.91 -17.13 -15.27
C PHE A 140 5.95 -16.83 -16.42
N SER A 141 4.95 -17.69 -16.60
CA SER A 141 4.00 -17.62 -17.71
C SER A 141 2.79 -16.71 -17.46
N ASP A 142 2.47 -16.47 -16.21
CA ASP A 142 1.30 -15.71 -15.76
C ASP A 142 1.57 -14.94 -14.48
N SER A 143 0.66 -14.00 -14.15
CA SER A 143 0.82 -13.12 -13.00
C SER A 143 0.75 -13.85 -11.65
N GLU A 144 -0.02 -14.91 -11.53
CA GLU A 144 -0.17 -15.65 -10.26
C GLU A 144 1.12 -16.41 -9.93
N SER A 145 1.63 -17.20 -10.90
CA SER A 145 2.90 -17.91 -10.75
C SER A 145 4.09 -16.95 -10.54
N PHE A 146 4.06 -15.78 -11.19
CA PHE A 146 5.05 -14.73 -11.00
C PHE A 146 5.04 -14.20 -9.55
N ILE A 147 3.87 -13.84 -9.02
CA ILE A 147 3.73 -13.36 -7.64
C ILE A 147 4.20 -14.44 -6.65
N GLU A 148 3.72 -15.68 -6.79
CA GLU A 148 4.11 -16.77 -5.90
C GLU A 148 5.60 -17.06 -5.93
N GLY A 149 6.22 -17.02 -7.11
CA GLY A 149 7.63 -17.30 -7.29
C GLY A 149 8.58 -16.17 -6.92
N THR A 150 8.10 -14.92 -6.78
CA THR A 150 8.97 -13.75 -6.60
C THR A 150 8.71 -12.96 -5.30
N ARG A 151 7.48 -12.90 -4.81
CA ARG A 151 7.08 -12.01 -3.70
C ARG A 151 7.90 -12.17 -2.41
N GLU A 152 8.35 -13.35 -2.11
CA GLU A 152 9.10 -13.64 -0.89
C GLU A 152 10.61 -13.42 -1.09
N PHE A 153 11.13 -13.86 -2.22
CA PHE A 153 12.58 -13.90 -2.49
C PHE A 153 13.07 -12.71 -3.30
N MET A 154 12.24 -12.16 -4.19
CA MET A 154 12.57 -11.06 -5.10
C MET A 154 11.45 -10.01 -5.14
N PRO A 155 11.05 -9.41 -4.01
CA PRO A 155 9.94 -8.42 -4.00
C PRO A 155 10.29 -7.12 -4.70
N MET A 156 11.54 -6.90 -5.08
CA MET A 156 12.07 -5.68 -5.72
C MET A 156 11.98 -4.40 -4.86
N THR A 157 11.64 -4.54 -3.59
CA THR A 157 11.62 -3.43 -2.62
C THR A 157 13.01 -2.79 -2.51
N GLU A 158 14.07 -3.61 -2.47
CA GLU A 158 15.46 -3.17 -2.35
C GLU A 158 15.89 -2.28 -3.52
N TRP A 159 15.39 -2.54 -4.71
CA TRP A 159 15.69 -1.76 -5.91
C TRP A 159 15.30 -0.28 -5.77
N ILE A 160 14.12 -0.02 -5.22
CA ILE A 160 13.63 1.34 -4.98
C ILE A 160 14.25 1.92 -3.71
N CYS A 161 14.23 1.17 -2.59
CA CYS A 161 14.70 1.67 -1.29
C CYS A 161 16.18 2.02 -1.28
N SER A 162 17.02 1.30 -2.05
CA SER A 162 18.47 1.61 -2.17
C SER A 162 18.76 2.92 -2.91
N ARG A 163 17.79 3.48 -3.61
CA ARG A 163 17.91 4.77 -4.31
C ARG A 163 17.30 5.92 -3.52
N ALA A 164 16.56 5.62 -2.47
CA ALA A 164 15.92 6.61 -1.63
C ALA A 164 16.93 7.23 -0.64
N GLU A 165 16.72 8.51 -0.31
CA GLU A 165 17.41 9.18 0.81
C GLU A 165 16.75 8.87 2.15
N GLY A 166 15.51 8.40 2.14
CA GLY A 166 14.75 7.89 3.27
C GLY A 166 13.48 7.19 2.79
N VAL A 167 12.87 6.38 3.64
CA VAL A 167 11.65 5.62 3.28
C VAL A 167 10.60 5.74 4.37
N ILE A 168 9.36 5.99 3.97
CA ILE A 168 8.16 5.75 4.78
C ILE A 168 7.50 4.47 4.31
N THR A 169 7.26 3.53 5.25
CA THR A 169 6.36 2.39 5.08
C THR A 169 5.05 2.63 5.83
N HIS A 170 3.99 1.91 5.49
CA HIS A 170 2.69 2.13 6.12
C HIS A 170 2.34 1.11 7.22
N SER A 171 3.21 0.12 7.43
CA SER A 171 3.11 -0.92 8.46
C SER A 171 4.50 -1.41 8.86
N GLN A 172 4.58 -2.17 9.95
CA GLN A 172 5.82 -2.83 10.38
C GLN A 172 6.24 -3.96 9.43
N TRP A 173 5.29 -4.48 8.64
CA TRP A 173 5.56 -5.57 7.73
C TRP A 173 6.60 -5.19 6.67
N GLY A 174 7.63 -6.02 6.56
CA GLY A 174 8.72 -5.81 5.59
C GLY A 174 9.73 -4.73 5.97
N CYS A 175 9.57 -4.03 7.11
CA CYS A 175 10.48 -2.97 7.56
C CYS A 175 11.94 -3.40 7.63
N ASP A 176 12.23 -4.61 8.11
CA ASP A 176 13.62 -5.11 8.21
C ASP A 176 14.30 -5.15 6.83
N ARG A 177 13.57 -5.53 5.78
CA ARG A 177 14.10 -5.54 4.41
C ARG A 177 14.34 -4.12 3.89
N VAL A 178 13.45 -3.19 4.20
CA VAL A 178 13.63 -1.76 3.87
C VAL A 178 14.84 -1.18 4.59
N LEU A 179 14.98 -1.44 5.90
CA LEU A 179 16.15 -1.01 6.71
C LEU A 179 17.47 -1.55 6.17
N ASN A 180 17.48 -2.78 5.67
CA ASN A 180 18.67 -3.40 5.10
C ASN A 180 19.02 -2.88 3.69
N SER A 181 18.12 -2.14 3.03
CA SER A 181 18.33 -1.65 1.67
C SER A 181 18.43 -0.13 1.55
N CYS A 182 17.79 0.63 2.44
CA CYS A 182 17.88 2.08 2.49
C CYS A 182 19.01 2.53 3.42
N SER A 183 19.91 3.38 2.93
CA SER A 183 20.99 3.94 3.75
C SER A 183 20.54 5.12 4.62
N GLY A 184 19.38 5.70 4.35
CA GLY A 184 18.80 6.80 5.09
C GLY A 184 17.79 6.38 6.14
N PRO A 185 17.11 7.35 6.81
CA PRO A 185 16.13 7.05 7.82
C PRO A 185 14.93 6.29 7.24
N VAL A 186 14.42 5.33 8.00
CA VAL A 186 13.20 4.56 7.68
C VAL A 186 12.20 4.78 8.79
N ARG A 187 10.95 5.09 8.43
CA ARG A 187 9.87 5.36 9.37
C ARG A 187 8.59 4.64 8.98
N VAL A 188 7.86 4.15 9.96
CA VAL A 188 6.49 3.64 9.77
C VAL A 188 5.51 4.77 10.04
N ALA A 189 4.74 5.16 9.03
CA ALA A 189 3.66 6.14 9.16
C ALA A 189 2.37 5.55 8.58
N PRO A 190 1.29 5.43 9.39
CA PRO A 190 0.02 4.88 8.92
C PRO A 190 -0.52 5.61 7.70
N LEU A 191 -0.99 4.85 6.71
CA LEU A 191 -1.53 5.38 5.45
C LEU A 191 -2.71 6.32 5.72
N PRO A 192 -2.66 7.61 5.33
CA PRO A 192 -3.78 8.51 5.56
C PRO A 192 -4.95 8.20 4.64
N TYR A 193 -6.15 8.27 5.19
CA TYR A 193 -7.38 8.05 4.45
C TYR A 193 -8.50 8.94 4.98
N ASN A 194 -9.50 9.22 4.15
CA ASN A 194 -10.70 9.92 4.55
C ASN A 194 -11.95 9.13 4.14
N ALA A 195 -13.00 9.29 4.88
CA ALA A 195 -14.29 8.66 4.63
C ALA A 195 -15.40 9.72 4.68
N PRO A 196 -15.50 10.61 3.65
CA PRO A 196 -16.46 11.73 3.67
C PRO A 196 -17.92 11.28 3.67
N GLY A 197 -18.19 10.07 3.20
CA GLY A 197 -19.52 9.47 3.23
C GLY A 197 -19.87 8.72 4.53
N ALA A 198 -18.92 8.67 5.50
CA ALA A 198 -19.19 8.05 6.78
C ALA A 198 -20.23 8.87 7.56
N ILE A 199 -21.32 8.26 7.94
CA ILE A 199 -22.35 8.90 8.75
C ILE A 199 -21.82 8.93 10.19
N ASN A 200 -21.52 10.13 10.70
CA ASN A 200 -21.11 10.36 12.11
C ASN A 200 -22.30 10.20 13.07
N SER A 201 -23.12 9.18 12.88
CA SER A 201 -24.18 8.82 13.77
C SER A 201 -23.74 7.62 14.60
N PRO A 202 -23.95 7.60 15.92
CA PRO A 202 -23.77 6.38 16.66
C PRO A 202 -24.61 5.31 15.94
N PHE A 203 -23.99 4.17 15.71
CA PHE A 203 -24.52 3.05 14.92
C PHE A 203 -25.97 2.72 15.35
N ASP A 204 -26.95 3.43 14.76
CA ASP A 204 -28.37 3.20 15.01
C ASP A 204 -28.76 1.95 14.19
N ARG A 205 -28.53 0.79 14.77
CA ARG A 205 -29.09 -0.45 14.27
C ARG A 205 -30.60 -0.42 14.49
N ARG A 206 -31.31 0.21 13.56
CA ARG A 206 -32.69 -0.13 13.35
C ARG A 206 -32.74 -1.56 12.84
N SER A 207 -33.08 -2.47 13.77
CA SER A 207 -33.37 -3.88 13.58
C SER A 207 -32.85 -4.50 12.27
N THR A 208 -31.88 -5.38 12.37
CA THR A 208 -31.56 -6.33 11.30
C THR A 208 -32.89 -6.93 10.79
N ASP A 209 -33.16 -6.74 9.52
CA ASP A 209 -34.28 -7.31 8.79
C ASP A 209 -34.25 -8.83 8.99
N GLY A 210 -34.99 -9.34 10.01
CA GLY A 210 -35.06 -10.76 10.33
C GLY A 210 -33.78 -11.49 10.74
N GLY A 211 -32.74 -10.78 11.23
CA GLY A 211 -31.44 -11.38 11.66
C GLY A 211 -30.53 -11.77 10.50
N THR A 212 -30.64 -11.14 9.35
CA THR A 212 -29.73 -11.27 8.21
C THR A 212 -28.52 -10.38 8.41
N LEU A 213 -27.31 -10.86 8.09
CA LEU A 213 -26.04 -10.12 8.10
C LEU A 213 -25.66 -9.72 6.67
N LYS A 214 -25.34 -8.46 6.47
CA LYS A 214 -24.88 -7.91 5.18
C LYS A 214 -23.36 -7.90 5.14
N LEU A 215 -22.78 -8.81 4.38
CA LEU A 215 -21.33 -8.90 4.14
C LEU A 215 -20.98 -8.20 2.83
N LEU A 216 -19.89 -7.42 2.84
CA LEU A 216 -19.43 -6.66 1.68
C LEU A 216 -17.93 -6.94 1.42
N THR A 217 -17.54 -7.00 0.15
CA THR A 217 -16.15 -6.85 -0.29
C THR A 217 -16.06 -5.68 -1.26
N ILE A 218 -15.07 -4.78 -1.08
CA ILE A 218 -14.91 -3.58 -1.90
C ILE A 218 -13.59 -3.55 -2.67
N GLY A 219 -13.60 -2.82 -3.80
CA GLY A 219 -12.46 -2.56 -4.69
C GLY A 219 -12.22 -3.67 -5.72
N HIS A 220 -11.25 -3.48 -6.61
CA HIS A 220 -10.98 -4.38 -7.75
C HIS A 220 -10.93 -5.85 -7.32
N ALA A 221 -11.75 -6.69 -7.94
CA ALA A 221 -11.85 -8.12 -7.65
C ALA A 221 -10.68 -8.87 -8.31
N ASN A 222 -9.69 -9.22 -7.50
CA ASN A 222 -8.54 -10.01 -7.92
C ASN A 222 -8.37 -11.24 -7.01
N PRO A 223 -7.61 -12.27 -7.40
CA PRO A 223 -7.49 -13.53 -6.66
C PRO A 223 -7.02 -13.35 -5.21
N ASN A 224 -6.14 -12.38 -4.93
CA ASN A 224 -5.61 -12.19 -3.58
C ASN A 224 -6.66 -11.68 -2.57
N LYS A 225 -7.81 -11.19 -3.03
CA LYS A 225 -8.96 -10.82 -2.17
C LYS A 225 -9.75 -12.03 -1.65
N ARG A 226 -9.42 -13.22 -2.10
CA ARG A 226 -9.98 -14.48 -1.58
C ARG A 226 -11.52 -14.55 -1.61
N ILE A 227 -12.15 -13.91 -2.63
CA ILE A 227 -13.62 -13.85 -2.75
C ILE A 227 -14.22 -15.24 -2.85
N ALA A 228 -13.57 -16.16 -3.57
CA ALA A 228 -13.98 -17.56 -3.67
C ALA A 228 -14.03 -18.25 -2.29
N SER A 229 -13.06 -17.97 -1.40
CA SER A 229 -13.04 -18.52 -0.04
C SER A 229 -14.19 -17.99 0.82
N VAL A 230 -14.56 -16.71 0.63
CA VAL A 230 -15.77 -16.14 1.29
C VAL A 230 -17.03 -16.85 0.83
N ILE A 231 -17.19 -17.07 -0.50
CA ILE A 231 -18.33 -17.80 -1.07
C ILE A 231 -18.36 -19.24 -0.52
N GLN A 232 -17.21 -19.92 -0.47
CA GLN A 232 -17.12 -21.28 0.08
C GLN A 232 -17.48 -21.33 1.57
N ALA A 233 -16.95 -20.38 2.36
CA ALA A 233 -17.26 -20.30 3.80
C ALA A 233 -18.77 -20.17 4.05
N ILE A 234 -19.46 -19.32 3.27
CA ILE A 234 -20.91 -19.15 3.36
C ILE A 234 -21.62 -20.43 2.87
N GLY A 235 -21.20 -20.95 1.71
CA GLY A 235 -21.87 -22.05 1.02
C GLY A 235 -21.79 -23.39 1.76
N LEU A 236 -20.73 -23.62 2.51
CA LEU A 236 -20.59 -24.87 3.30
C LEU A 236 -21.40 -24.88 4.60
N SER A 237 -22.00 -23.74 5.02
CA SER A 237 -22.84 -23.64 6.22
C SER A 237 -24.30 -23.37 5.85
N PRO A 238 -25.26 -24.28 6.16
CA PRO A 238 -26.68 -24.06 5.93
C PRO A 238 -27.20 -22.79 6.63
N LEU A 239 -26.70 -22.48 7.83
CA LEU A 239 -27.05 -21.28 8.58
C LEU A 239 -26.62 -20.01 7.84
N LEU A 240 -25.35 -19.97 7.38
CA LEU A 240 -24.82 -18.79 6.69
C LEU A 240 -25.50 -18.55 5.34
N ARG A 241 -25.80 -19.60 4.58
CA ARG A 241 -26.57 -19.46 3.31
C ARG A 241 -27.91 -18.78 3.50
N GLN A 242 -28.58 -19.03 4.62
CA GLN A 242 -29.90 -18.44 4.92
C GLN A 242 -29.79 -17.02 5.49
N ARG A 243 -28.68 -16.70 6.17
CA ARG A 243 -28.57 -15.51 7.00
C ARG A 243 -27.57 -14.48 6.46
N ILE A 244 -26.77 -14.79 5.45
CA ILE A 244 -25.81 -13.86 4.84
C ILE A 244 -26.30 -13.38 3.49
N LYS A 245 -26.30 -12.05 3.29
CA LYS A 245 -26.37 -11.40 1.97
C LYS A 245 -24.97 -10.90 1.64
N TYR A 246 -24.35 -11.48 0.65
CA TYR A 246 -22.98 -11.10 0.25
C TYR A 246 -23.02 -10.21 -0.97
N ARG A 247 -22.34 -9.05 -0.89
CA ARG A 247 -22.19 -8.10 -1.99
C ARG A 247 -20.73 -7.89 -2.33
N LEU A 248 -20.42 -7.80 -3.63
CA LEU A 248 -19.13 -7.41 -4.17
C LEU A 248 -19.29 -6.09 -4.94
N VAL A 249 -18.49 -5.07 -4.60
CA VAL A 249 -18.47 -3.76 -5.25
C VAL A 249 -17.06 -3.42 -5.69
N GLY A 250 -16.88 -3.20 -6.98
CA GLY A 250 -15.59 -2.84 -7.59
C GLY A 250 -15.42 -3.48 -8.96
N ALA A 251 -14.44 -3.00 -9.72
CA ALA A 251 -14.12 -3.54 -11.03
C ALA A 251 -13.82 -5.04 -10.94
N ILE A 252 -14.29 -5.79 -11.91
CA ILE A 252 -14.12 -7.24 -12.03
C ILE A 252 -14.03 -7.64 -13.49
N GLU A 253 -13.09 -8.51 -13.82
CA GLU A 253 -12.95 -9.07 -15.15
C GLU A 253 -14.12 -10.02 -15.46
N PRO A 254 -14.59 -10.08 -16.73
CA PRO A 254 -15.75 -10.89 -17.13
C PRO A 254 -15.64 -12.36 -16.74
N ASP A 255 -14.50 -12.99 -16.97
CA ASP A 255 -14.25 -14.41 -16.65
C ASP A 255 -14.28 -14.67 -15.14
N ALA A 256 -13.74 -13.75 -14.35
CA ALA A 256 -13.78 -13.82 -12.89
C ALA A 256 -15.21 -13.65 -12.36
N MET A 257 -16.01 -12.75 -12.97
CA MET A 257 -17.41 -12.56 -12.63
C MET A 257 -18.24 -13.82 -12.90
N GLU A 258 -18.03 -14.44 -14.05
CA GLU A 258 -18.73 -15.70 -14.42
C GLU A 258 -18.34 -16.83 -13.45
N SER A 259 -17.04 -17.01 -13.19
CA SER A 259 -16.54 -18.05 -12.29
C SER A 259 -17.08 -17.90 -10.87
N LEU A 260 -17.06 -16.68 -10.30
CA LEU A 260 -17.57 -16.41 -8.95
C LEU A 260 -19.09 -16.57 -8.87
N SER A 261 -19.82 -16.15 -9.90
CA SER A 261 -21.29 -16.31 -9.98
C SER A 261 -21.68 -17.78 -10.05
N ALA A 262 -20.98 -18.58 -10.87
CA ALA A 262 -21.19 -20.02 -10.99
C ALA A 262 -20.89 -20.73 -9.65
N LEU A 263 -19.80 -20.38 -8.97
CA LEU A 263 -19.47 -20.92 -7.66
C LEU A 263 -20.55 -20.59 -6.61
N ALA A 264 -21.01 -19.34 -6.58
CA ALA A 264 -22.06 -18.90 -5.65
C ALA A 264 -23.38 -19.63 -5.91
N ALA A 265 -23.80 -19.78 -7.17
CA ALA A 265 -24.99 -20.52 -7.57
C ALA A 265 -24.91 -22.00 -7.17
N HIS A 266 -23.76 -22.64 -7.46
CA HIS A 266 -23.51 -24.05 -7.09
C HIS A 266 -23.63 -24.29 -5.59
N LEU A 267 -23.12 -23.37 -4.77
CA LEU A 267 -23.13 -23.46 -3.32
C LEU A 267 -24.39 -22.86 -2.66
N GLY A 268 -25.31 -22.29 -3.44
CA GLY A 268 -26.55 -21.68 -2.95
C GLY A 268 -26.30 -20.40 -2.12
N VAL A 269 -25.29 -19.63 -2.48
CA VAL A 269 -24.92 -18.37 -1.80
C VAL A 269 -25.63 -17.19 -2.46
N ASN A 270 -26.26 -16.33 -1.66
CA ASN A 270 -26.86 -15.09 -2.13
C ASN A 270 -25.77 -14.04 -2.37
N LEU A 271 -25.21 -14.02 -3.59
CA LEU A 271 -24.17 -13.10 -4.04
C LEU A 271 -24.75 -12.06 -5.00
N LEU A 272 -24.46 -10.78 -4.73
CA LEU A 272 -24.70 -9.66 -5.65
C LEU A 272 -23.36 -9.06 -6.08
N ILE A 273 -23.06 -9.09 -7.38
CA ILE A 273 -21.88 -8.43 -7.96
C ILE A 273 -22.35 -7.14 -8.63
N SER A 274 -21.91 -5.98 -8.13
CA SER A 274 -22.32 -4.65 -8.63
C SER A 274 -21.38 -4.08 -9.70
N GLY A 275 -20.15 -4.65 -9.86
CA GLY A 275 -19.14 -4.07 -10.73
C GLY A 275 -18.59 -2.76 -10.19
N GLU A 276 -17.96 -1.98 -11.07
CA GLU A 276 -17.47 -0.63 -10.76
C GLU A 276 -18.65 0.32 -10.56
N VAL A 277 -18.65 1.09 -9.50
CA VAL A 277 -19.70 2.04 -9.12
C VAL A 277 -19.10 3.40 -8.81
N ASP A 278 -19.93 4.44 -8.79
CA ASP A 278 -19.50 5.77 -8.35
C ASP A 278 -19.33 5.85 -6.82
N ASP A 279 -18.73 6.93 -6.35
CA ASP A 279 -18.45 7.16 -4.92
C ASP A 279 -19.75 7.17 -4.08
N SER A 280 -20.88 7.68 -4.63
CA SER A 280 -22.16 7.74 -3.93
C SER A 280 -22.70 6.34 -3.66
N GLU A 281 -22.66 5.47 -4.66
CA GLU A 281 -23.10 4.08 -4.54
C GLU A 281 -22.14 3.26 -3.66
N LEU A 282 -20.83 3.49 -3.76
CA LEU A 282 -19.83 2.88 -2.87
C LEU A 282 -20.13 3.26 -1.41
N ASN A 283 -20.28 4.56 -1.12
CA ASN A 283 -20.61 5.06 0.21
C ASN A 283 -21.89 4.44 0.75
N ARG A 284 -22.91 4.29 -0.11
CA ARG A 284 -24.17 3.63 0.25
C ARG A 284 -23.96 2.17 0.59
N ALA A 285 -23.24 1.42 -0.24
CA ALA A 285 -22.96 0.01 -0.03
C ALA A 285 -22.19 -0.23 1.28
N VAL A 286 -21.19 0.61 1.58
CA VAL A 286 -20.43 0.54 2.83
C VAL A 286 -21.35 0.87 4.02
N ASN A 287 -22.13 1.94 3.95
CA ASN A 287 -23.04 2.32 5.05
C ASN A 287 -24.10 1.24 5.33
N GLU A 288 -24.63 0.58 4.31
CA GLU A 288 -25.63 -0.48 4.44
C GLU A 288 -25.06 -1.81 4.94
N SER A 289 -23.75 -2.04 4.84
CA SER A 289 -23.11 -3.29 5.29
C SER A 289 -22.96 -3.36 6.79
N ASP A 290 -22.88 -4.58 7.33
CA ASP A 290 -22.57 -4.86 8.73
C ASP A 290 -21.10 -5.24 8.89
N VAL A 291 -20.59 -6.05 7.95
CA VAL A 291 -19.26 -6.62 7.97
C VAL A 291 -18.59 -6.43 6.60
N ILE A 292 -17.33 -6.09 6.59
CA ILE A 292 -16.54 -5.99 5.36
C ILE A 292 -15.40 -7.01 5.40
N SER A 293 -15.37 -7.86 4.37
CA SER A 293 -14.28 -8.80 4.16
C SER A 293 -13.11 -8.08 3.50
N CYS A 294 -12.01 -7.95 4.24
CA CYS A 294 -10.73 -7.40 3.78
C CYS A 294 -9.64 -8.48 3.81
N ILE A 295 -10.00 -9.74 3.65
CA ILE A 295 -9.02 -10.84 3.61
C ILE A 295 -8.13 -10.73 2.38
N ARG A 296 -6.86 -11.09 2.56
CA ARG A 296 -5.82 -11.01 1.51
C ARG A 296 -4.85 -12.17 1.62
N TRP A 297 -4.64 -12.83 0.50
CA TRP A 297 -3.55 -13.78 0.38
C TRP A 297 -3.16 -14.01 -1.09
N PRO A 298 -1.88 -13.83 -1.43
CA PRO A 298 -0.83 -13.24 -0.59
C PRO A 298 -1.07 -11.74 -0.31
N VAL A 299 -0.47 -11.22 0.77
CA VAL A 299 -0.40 -9.79 1.02
C VAL A 299 0.73 -9.19 0.19
N LEU A 300 0.48 -8.10 -0.49
CA LEU A 300 1.43 -7.43 -1.39
C LEU A 300 1.57 -5.94 -1.04
N GLU A 301 0.48 -5.34 -0.59
CA GLU A 301 0.38 -3.92 -0.20
C GLU A 301 0.95 -3.65 1.20
N ALA A 302 1.58 -2.48 1.39
CA ALA A 302 2.06 -2.01 2.69
C ALA A 302 0.93 -1.50 3.59
N ALA A 303 -0.25 -1.19 3.03
CA ALA A 303 -1.48 -0.85 3.76
C ALA A 303 -2.71 -1.14 2.90
N SER A 304 -3.88 -1.28 3.55
CA SER A 304 -5.15 -1.57 2.87
C SER A 304 -6.13 -0.40 2.98
N ALA A 305 -6.29 0.34 1.89
CA ALA A 305 -7.28 1.41 1.80
C ALA A 305 -8.70 0.92 2.12
N SER A 306 -9.11 -0.26 1.62
CA SER A 306 -10.43 -0.83 1.87
C SER A 306 -10.68 -1.19 3.33
N ALA A 307 -9.67 -1.68 4.06
CA ALA A 307 -9.80 -1.96 5.49
C ALA A 307 -9.87 -0.66 6.31
N ILE A 308 -9.03 0.32 5.97
CA ILE A 308 -9.04 1.64 6.64
C ILE A 308 -10.40 2.32 6.42
N GLU A 309 -10.90 2.35 5.18
CA GLU A 309 -12.20 2.90 4.85
C GLU A 309 -13.31 2.22 5.66
N ALA A 310 -13.38 0.90 5.65
CA ALA A 310 -14.35 0.13 6.40
C ALA A 310 -14.34 0.47 7.90
N MET A 311 -13.14 0.58 8.50
CA MET A 311 -12.99 0.96 9.91
C MET A 311 -13.45 2.40 10.17
N LEU A 312 -13.15 3.35 9.29
CA LEU A 312 -13.63 4.74 9.40
C LEU A 312 -15.14 4.83 9.33
N TYR A 313 -15.80 3.92 8.59
CA TYR A 313 -17.27 3.79 8.58
C TYR A 313 -17.83 3.04 9.80
N GLY A 314 -17.00 2.64 10.75
CA GLY A 314 -17.42 1.89 11.94
C GLY A 314 -17.92 0.49 11.62
N LYS A 315 -17.43 -0.13 10.54
CA LYS A 315 -17.82 -1.49 10.15
C LYS A 315 -16.90 -2.52 10.79
N VAL A 316 -17.45 -3.71 11.06
CA VAL A 316 -16.61 -4.85 11.42
C VAL A 316 -15.80 -5.25 10.20
N VAL A 317 -14.48 -5.37 10.37
CA VAL A 317 -13.58 -5.88 9.33
C VAL A 317 -13.10 -7.28 9.68
N ILE A 318 -13.15 -8.19 8.71
CA ILE A 318 -12.50 -9.50 8.79
C ILE A 318 -11.26 -9.42 7.90
N VAL A 319 -10.09 -9.71 8.47
CA VAL A 319 -8.78 -9.57 7.83
C VAL A 319 -7.95 -10.83 7.99
N THR A 320 -6.99 -11.04 7.10
CA THR A 320 -5.98 -12.09 7.30
C THR A 320 -4.92 -11.59 8.28
N ASP A 321 -4.54 -12.38 9.28
CA ASP A 321 -3.56 -12.00 10.30
C ASP A 321 -2.12 -12.05 9.74
N THR A 322 -1.82 -11.13 8.85
CA THR A 322 -0.50 -10.98 8.22
C THR A 322 -0.34 -9.61 7.55
N GLY A 323 0.90 -9.21 7.28
CA GLY A 323 1.19 -7.94 6.62
C GLY A 323 0.68 -6.74 7.43
N PHE A 324 0.18 -5.73 6.76
CA PHE A 324 -0.46 -4.57 7.37
C PHE A 324 -1.55 -4.93 8.38
N TYR A 325 -2.30 -6.00 8.12
CA TYR A 325 -3.45 -6.38 8.95
C TYR A 325 -3.05 -6.89 10.33
N ALA A 326 -1.82 -7.42 10.47
CA ALA A 326 -1.28 -7.83 11.76
C ALA A 326 -1.09 -6.64 12.73
N ASP A 327 -0.87 -5.43 12.21
CA ASP A 327 -0.70 -4.21 13.00
C ASP A 327 -2.05 -3.65 13.54
N ILE A 328 -3.20 -4.12 13.00
CA ILE A 328 -4.52 -3.69 13.50
C ILE A 328 -4.76 -4.31 14.88
N PRO A 329 -5.18 -3.53 15.90
CA PRO A 329 -5.47 -4.09 17.23
C PRO A 329 -6.57 -5.16 17.20
N GLU A 330 -6.44 -6.20 18.01
CA GLU A 330 -7.40 -7.29 18.16
C GLU A 330 -8.83 -6.82 18.48
N SER A 331 -8.95 -5.68 19.15
CA SER A 331 -10.24 -5.06 19.48
C SER A 331 -10.91 -4.37 18.31
N CYS A 332 -10.20 -4.18 17.17
CA CYS A 332 -10.66 -3.39 16.02
C CYS A 332 -10.96 -4.24 14.77
N ALA A 333 -10.56 -5.51 14.75
CA ALA A 333 -10.77 -6.40 13.61
C ALA A 333 -10.93 -7.85 14.07
N ILE A 334 -11.56 -8.66 13.23
CA ILE A 334 -11.53 -10.12 13.36
C ILE A 334 -10.40 -10.60 12.46
N LYS A 335 -9.37 -11.18 13.07
CA LYS A 335 -8.21 -11.73 12.37
C LYS A 335 -8.38 -13.23 12.12
N ILE A 336 -8.07 -13.68 10.92
CA ILE A 336 -8.13 -15.08 10.52
C ILE A 336 -6.80 -15.53 9.94
N ASN A 337 -6.47 -16.80 10.15
CA ASN A 337 -5.28 -17.41 9.58
C ASN A 337 -5.58 -17.90 8.15
N HIS A 338 -4.73 -17.54 7.17
CA HIS A 338 -4.90 -17.94 5.78
C HIS A 338 -4.91 -19.47 5.57
N SER A 339 -4.21 -20.24 6.42
CA SER A 339 -4.16 -21.69 6.30
C SER A 339 -5.49 -22.37 6.66
N ASN A 340 -6.35 -21.69 7.44
CA ASN A 340 -7.65 -22.18 7.89
C ASN A 340 -8.79 -21.22 7.52
N GLU A 341 -8.58 -20.38 6.49
CA GLU A 341 -9.42 -19.21 6.22
C GLU A 341 -10.91 -19.52 6.10
N ILE A 342 -11.30 -20.63 5.45
CA ILE A 342 -12.72 -21.00 5.28
C ILE A 342 -13.37 -21.33 6.63
N VAL A 343 -12.70 -22.12 7.47
CA VAL A 343 -13.24 -22.55 8.78
C VAL A 343 -13.33 -21.35 9.73
N GLU A 344 -12.30 -20.51 9.74
CA GLU A 344 -12.26 -19.34 10.60
C GLU A 344 -13.22 -18.23 10.15
N LEU A 345 -13.43 -18.08 8.82
CA LEU A 345 -14.50 -17.22 8.27
C LEU A 345 -15.88 -17.72 8.72
N GLN A 346 -16.16 -19.02 8.62
CA GLN A 346 -17.43 -19.59 9.09
C GLN A 346 -17.67 -19.30 10.57
N SER A 347 -16.69 -19.61 11.41
CA SER A 347 -16.77 -19.42 12.86
C SER A 347 -16.99 -17.95 13.22
N SER A 348 -16.27 -17.04 12.54
CA SER A 348 -16.40 -15.59 12.74
C SER A 348 -17.78 -15.08 12.35
N LEU A 349 -18.30 -15.47 11.19
CA LEU A 349 -19.62 -15.05 10.72
C LEU A 349 -20.74 -15.62 11.59
N ILE A 350 -20.62 -16.88 12.05
CA ILE A 350 -21.59 -17.50 12.98
C ILE A 350 -21.60 -16.74 14.30
N SER A 351 -20.43 -16.48 14.88
CA SER A 351 -20.30 -15.72 16.13
C SER A 351 -20.94 -14.32 16.05
N LEU A 352 -20.81 -13.63 14.90
CA LEU A 352 -21.44 -12.32 14.68
C LEU A 352 -22.96 -12.41 14.52
N LEU A 353 -23.49 -13.53 14.00
CA LEU A 353 -24.94 -13.79 13.95
C LEU A 353 -25.53 -14.08 15.33
N GLU A 354 -24.78 -14.80 16.17
CA GLU A 354 -25.19 -15.17 17.54
C GLU A 354 -25.09 -13.99 18.51
N ASP A 355 -24.06 -13.16 18.39
CA ASP A 355 -23.85 -11.98 19.24
C ASP A 355 -23.74 -10.71 18.40
N GLN A 356 -24.89 -10.08 18.19
CA GLN A 356 -24.96 -8.81 17.45
C GLN A 356 -24.34 -7.62 18.21
N SER A 357 -24.21 -7.69 19.54
CA SER A 357 -23.59 -6.64 20.34
C SER A 357 -22.09 -6.53 19.99
N ARG A 358 -21.47 -7.64 19.60
CA ARG A 358 -20.07 -7.69 19.15
C ARG A 358 -19.85 -6.87 17.88
N ILE A 359 -20.83 -6.78 16.98
CA ILE A 359 -20.71 -5.94 15.77
C ILE A 359 -20.61 -4.46 16.16
N VAL A 360 -21.45 -4.03 17.11
CA VAL A 360 -21.44 -2.64 17.59
C VAL A 360 -20.12 -2.31 18.28
N SER A 361 -19.66 -3.19 19.16
CA SER A 361 -18.43 -2.95 19.94
C SER A 361 -17.18 -2.93 19.06
N LEU A 362 -17.04 -3.91 18.14
CA LEU A 362 -15.90 -3.97 17.20
C LEU A 362 -15.92 -2.78 16.23
N GLY A 363 -17.08 -2.44 15.65
CA GLY A 363 -17.22 -1.30 14.74
C GLY A 363 -16.87 0.02 15.41
N ALA A 364 -17.33 0.25 16.63
CA ALA A 364 -17.02 1.45 17.39
C ALA A 364 -15.50 1.53 17.76
N ALA A 365 -14.91 0.44 18.19
CA ALA A 365 -13.48 0.37 18.48
C ALA A 365 -12.64 0.63 17.22
N ALA A 366 -12.99 0.00 16.10
CA ALA A 366 -12.35 0.21 14.81
C ALA A 366 -12.41 1.67 14.35
N GLN A 367 -13.59 2.30 14.43
CA GLN A 367 -13.78 3.70 14.04
C GLN A 367 -12.96 4.65 14.90
N ASN A 368 -13.00 4.48 16.22
CA ASN A 368 -12.25 5.31 17.14
C ASN A 368 -10.74 5.20 16.95
N TRP A 369 -10.24 4.01 16.66
CA TRP A 369 -8.83 3.79 16.40
C TRP A 369 -8.42 4.36 15.03
N ALA A 370 -9.17 4.03 13.98
CA ALA A 370 -8.88 4.47 12.61
C ALA A 370 -8.90 6.00 12.47
N ALA A 371 -9.90 6.68 13.07
CA ALA A 371 -10.01 8.14 13.02
C ALA A 371 -8.83 8.87 13.67
N LYS A 372 -8.14 8.24 14.61
CA LYS A 372 -6.94 8.81 15.26
C LYS A 372 -5.66 8.45 14.52
N THR A 373 -5.63 7.27 13.89
CA THR A 373 -4.42 6.68 13.32
C THR A 373 -4.18 7.14 11.88
N PHE A 374 -5.21 7.11 11.03
CA PHE A 374 -5.08 7.29 9.58
C PHE A 374 -5.39 8.72 9.12
N THR A 375 -4.80 9.72 9.79
CA THR A 375 -5.06 11.13 9.49
C THR A 375 -4.02 11.71 8.53
N ALA A 376 -4.46 12.54 7.58
CA ALA A 376 -3.56 13.21 6.64
C ALA A 376 -2.61 14.18 7.36
N LYS A 377 -3.08 14.84 8.43
CA LYS A 377 -2.27 15.74 9.25
C LYS A 377 -1.09 15.02 9.89
N ASN A 378 -1.35 13.92 10.61
CA ASN A 378 -0.26 13.16 11.26
C ASN A 378 0.75 12.65 10.22
N TYR A 379 0.26 12.20 9.05
CA TYR A 379 1.14 11.75 7.99
C TYR A 379 2.00 12.89 7.42
N ALA A 380 1.43 14.06 7.17
CA ALA A 380 2.18 15.23 6.71
C ALA A 380 3.25 15.67 7.71
N GLU A 381 2.94 15.64 9.01
CA GLU A 381 3.91 15.90 10.09
C GLU A 381 5.06 14.87 10.05
N GLN A 382 4.76 13.57 9.88
CA GLN A 382 5.77 12.52 9.73
C GLN A 382 6.65 12.70 8.47
N VAL A 383 6.06 13.14 7.35
CA VAL A 383 6.80 13.47 6.12
C VAL A 383 7.78 14.61 6.38
N MET A 384 7.37 15.67 7.08
CA MET A 384 8.27 16.79 7.40
C MET A 384 9.38 16.38 8.35
N GLU A 385 9.08 15.58 9.38
CA GLU A 385 10.06 15.10 10.33
C GLU A 385 11.13 14.22 9.68
N ILE A 386 10.74 13.26 8.83
CA ILE A 386 11.71 12.38 8.16
C ILE A 386 12.56 13.16 7.14
N ILE A 387 12.03 14.18 6.47
CA ILE A 387 12.82 15.05 5.60
C ILE A 387 13.91 15.78 6.41
N LEU A 388 13.61 16.24 7.62
CA LEU A 388 14.62 16.82 8.52
C LEU A 388 15.66 15.78 8.94
N ASP A 389 15.25 14.54 9.23
CA ASP A 389 16.17 13.46 9.57
C ASP A 389 17.08 13.08 8.37
N ILE A 390 16.52 13.07 7.15
CA ILE A 390 17.31 12.91 5.91
C ILE A 390 18.39 13.99 5.83
N SER A 391 18.02 15.26 6.03
CA SER A 391 18.98 16.37 5.98
C SER A 391 20.08 16.25 7.03
N ARG A 392 19.74 15.78 8.24
CA ARG A 392 20.71 15.58 9.34
C ARG A 392 21.66 14.42 9.07
N SER A 393 21.15 13.31 8.51
CA SER A 393 21.95 12.11 8.23
C SER A 393 22.75 12.20 6.93
N ALA A 394 22.40 13.09 6.00
CA ALA A 394 23.02 13.20 4.69
C ALA A 394 24.57 13.35 4.71
N PRO A 395 25.20 14.12 5.61
CA PRO A 395 26.67 14.20 5.66
C PRO A 395 27.32 12.86 5.99
N ALA A 396 26.77 12.11 6.95
CA ALA A 396 27.29 10.80 7.35
C ALA A 396 27.11 9.78 6.21
N ILE A 397 25.94 9.75 5.57
CA ILE A 397 25.65 8.85 4.43
C ILE A 397 26.59 9.15 3.26
N LYS A 398 26.83 10.44 2.93
CA LYS A 398 27.79 10.83 1.88
C LYS A 398 29.20 10.37 2.19
N ALA A 399 29.64 10.49 3.44
CA ALA A 399 30.94 9.99 3.87
C ALA A 399 31.06 8.48 3.72
N ILE A 400 30.05 7.71 4.17
CA ILE A 400 29.98 6.26 4.03
C ILE A 400 30.06 5.87 2.55
N ASN A 401 29.25 6.48 1.70
CA ASN A 401 29.24 6.19 0.27
C ASN A 401 30.59 6.46 -0.39
N TYR A 402 31.26 7.55 -0.02
CA TYR A 402 32.60 7.84 -0.50
C TYR A 402 33.62 6.74 -0.11
N PHE A 403 33.59 6.32 1.16
CA PHE A 403 34.43 5.22 1.63
C PHE A 403 34.16 3.90 0.92
N CYS A 404 32.87 3.56 0.75
CA CYS A 404 32.46 2.37 0.02
C CYS A 404 32.96 2.38 -1.45
N GLN A 405 32.90 3.55 -2.12
CA GLN A 405 33.41 3.69 -3.48
C GLN A 405 34.96 3.49 -3.52
N ALA A 406 35.70 4.10 -2.57
CA ALA A 406 37.15 3.92 -2.47
C ALA A 406 37.52 2.45 -2.23
N LEU A 407 36.83 1.76 -1.32
CA LEU A 407 37.06 0.33 -1.05
C LEU A 407 36.78 -0.55 -2.28
N ARG A 408 35.73 -0.26 -3.05
CA ARG A 408 35.40 -0.97 -4.30
C ARG A 408 36.51 -0.79 -5.34
N GLN A 409 37.07 0.42 -5.49
CA GLN A 409 38.18 0.69 -6.39
C GLN A 409 39.43 -0.09 -6.01
N TRP A 410 39.64 -0.34 -4.72
CA TRP A 410 40.78 -1.13 -4.22
C TRP A 410 40.51 -2.65 -4.26
N SER A 411 39.39 -3.10 -4.87
CA SER A 411 38.96 -4.51 -4.93
C SER A 411 38.87 -5.18 -3.55
N TYR A 412 38.59 -4.39 -2.54
CA TYR A 412 38.44 -4.85 -1.17
C TYR A 412 37.05 -5.51 -1.02
N ARG A 413 37.03 -6.80 -0.72
CA ARG A 413 35.78 -7.54 -0.39
C ARG A 413 35.81 -7.87 1.10
N ASP A 414 34.71 -7.50 1.77
CA ASP A 414 34.28 -7.91 3.12
C ASP A 414 35.40 -8.19 4.14
N ASN A 415 36.27 -7.18 4.42
CA ASN A 415 37.21 -7.29 5.50
C ASN A 415 36.61 -6.72 6.79
N PRO A 416 36.34 -7.57 7.81
CA PRO A 416 35.71 -7.13 9.04
C PRO A 416 36.54 -6.09 9.83
N VAL A 417 37.85 -6.09 9.68
CA VAL A 417 38.72 -5.10 10.34
C VAL A 417 38.52 -3.71 9.73
N VAL A 418 38.48 -3.62 8.40
CA VAL A 418 38.21 -2.35 7.70
C VAL A 418 36.79 -1.83 8.01
N MET A 419 35.80 -2.70 8.06
CA MET A 419 34.45 -2.33 8.43
C MET A 419 34.39 -1.84 9.88
N ALA A 420 35.07 -2.48 10.82
CA ALA A 420 35.10 -2.07 12.21
C ALA A 420 35.78 -0.70 12.37
N GLU A 421 36.88 -0.44 11.68
CA GLU A 421 37.56 0.85 11.71
C GLU A 421 36.72 1.97 11.09
N LEU A 422 36.02 1.71 9.97
CA LEU A 422 35.09 2.68 9.38
C LEU A 422 33.95 2.99 10.32
N THR A 423 33.34 1.97 10.95
CA THR A 423 32.26 2.14 11.91
C THR A 423 32.72 2.96 13.11
N HIS A 424 33.91 2.70 13.62
CA HIS A 424 34.49 3.48 14.73
C HIS A 424 34.65 4.96 14.39
N GLN A 425 35.09 5.29 13.18
CA GLN A 425 35.26 6.69 12.74
C GLN A 425 33.85 7.38 12.54
N LEU A 426 32.82 6.65 12.23
CA LEU A 426 31.47 7.19 12.05
C LEU A 426 30.77 7.55 13.37
N HIS A 427 31.20 7.00 14.51
CA HIS A 427 30.70 7.39 15.83
C HIS A 427 30.93 8.87 16.19
N ILE A 428 31.79 9.59 15.48
CA ILE A 428 31.92 11.06 15.62
C ILE A 428 30.61 11.78 15.28
N PHE A 429 29.76 11.21 14.43
CA PHE A 429 28.48 11.81 14.04
C PHE A 429 27.36 11.55 15.07
N GLU A 430 27.55 10.58 15.99
CA GLU A 430 26.56 10.24 17.03
C GLU A 430 26.70 11.15 18.28
N GLN A 431 27.87 11.75 18.49
CA GLN A 431 28.16 12.51 19.73
C GLN A 431 27.67 13.97 19.74
N ASN A 432 27.04 14.44 18.64
CA ASN A 432 26.59 15.83 18.49
C ASN A 432 25.05 15.97 18.36
N ASN A 433 24.27 14.99 18.84
CA ASN A 433 22.80 15.07 18.91
C ASN A 433 22.28 15.13 20.36
#